data_21fa96d558f1ab593f865b692c600a4a
#
_entry.id   21fa96d558f1ab593f865b692c600a4a
#
_cell.length_a   1.000
_cell.length_b   1.000
_cell.length_c   1.000
_cell.angle_alpha   90.00
_cell.angle_beta   90.00
_cell.angle_gamma   90.00
#
_symmetry.space_group_name_H-M   'P 1'
#
loop_
_entity.id
_entity.type
_entity.pdbx_description
1 polymer ?
#
loop_
_entity_poly.entity_id
_entity_poly.type
_entity_poly.pdbx_seq_one_letter_code
_entity_poly.pdbx_strand_id
1 'polypeptide(L)'
;MMRNRYSGLLAIVLTSTICANAQSIDGKVMENDSIPVPYATVSLLQASDSAYVAGVIGGEDGSFSFDTNSSGKIVKVSCIGYKTVFLPAAAHMTIHLLPSEQVLQGVTVTASRPSFKMEQGQFVTHIQGTVFSQLGLATDVLQQLPLIDTDGIKVLGRGVPLVYINNKRMRNWNELTRIPSNMIKDVKIDMNPGAKYGSSVRAVLYITTIKPVGEGLGGSLILSENVSSCWNTTGWLDLNYRRRGLDFFVNTSANTFSNSHYKRQDVYDFQYKGQDIHADYSGDGYNSAKTGFVSVGVNDQLTDRQSLGATYTFSRVFSNSADQNYRNHVWQNGAFSEFDTRSTQSSQNGNHNVSAYYENKFSDKFSLNVDATYAHNRANSRQIVVENRMDNRSMLVPATKSESDMVAQRTVFTSTVANGKLDYGLVTSWTRFQQQYCIENEDYSGLLKTNDNESKQSAAHVFANYSRSFGRWFTQLGLKYEYIDYKYYAAGKLRDESKRTFRNLLPSVSLSYSQDRFSLMLSYNI
;
A
#
# COMPACT_ATOMS: atom_id res chain seq x y z
N MET A 1 66.41 29.21 5.75
CA MET A 1 66.13 30.27 6.73
C MET A 1 64.78 29.93 7.40
N MET A 2 64.85 29.83 8.74
CA MET A 2 63.70 29.72 9.72
C MET A 2 62.73 28.59 9.53
N ARG A 3 62.77 27.44 10.20
CA ARG A 3 62.74 27.12 11.64
C ARG A 3 61.52 27.73 12.35
N ASN A 4 60.45 26.90 12.60
CA ASN A 4 59.85 26.95 13.93
C ASN A 4 59.25 25.58 14.31
N ARG A 5 59.68 25.14 15.46
CA ARG A 5 59.22 24.04 16.29
C ARG A 5 57.94 24.46 17.00
N TYR A 6 56.96 23.58 17.16
CA TYR A 6 56.16 23.56 18.39
C TYR A 6 55.96 22.12 18.88
N SER A 7 56.23 22.02 20.10
CA SER A 7 56.29 20.90 21.01
C SER A 7 54.94 20.27 21.28
N GLY A 8 54.99 19.04 21.69
CA GLY A 8 53.89 18.19 22.06
C GLY A 8 53.07 18.67 23.26
N LEU A 9 51.84 18.17 23.26
CA LEU A 9 51.04 18.00 24.45
C LEU A 9 50.33 16.66 24.34
N LEU A 10 50.81 15.72 25.13
CA LEU A 10 50.19 14.42 25.37
C LEU A 10 48.91 14.65 26.19
N ALA A 11 47.78 14.65 25.56
CA ALA A 11 46.48 14.66 26.24
C ALA A 11 46.04 13.20 26.40
N ILE A 12 46.15 12.69 27.60
CA ILE A 12 45.50 11.45 28.04
C ILE A 12 43.99 11.74 28.05
N VAL A 13 43.29 11.27 27.02
CA VAL A 13 41.84 11.24 27.03
C VAL A 13 41.45 10.02 27.84
N LEU A 14 41.03 10.24 29.10
CA LEU A 14 40.22 9.28 29.84
C LEU A 14 38.93 9.06 29.03
N THR A 15 38.81 7.92 28.40
CA THR A 15 37.53 7.38 27.92
C THR A 15 36.68 7.04 29.14
N SER A 16 35.94 8.02 29.64
CA SER A 16 34.76 7.73 30.47
C SER A 16 33.73 7.02 29.57
N THR A 17 33.61 5.73 29.73
CA THR A 17 32.46 4.96 29.30
C THR A 17 31.24 5.56 29.96
N ILE A 18 30.56 6.45 29.24
CA ILE A 18 29.18 6.85 29.59
C ILE A 18 28.36 5.60 29.32
N CYS A 19 28.05 4.83 30.36
CA CYS A 19 26.91 3.94 30.33
C CYS A 19 25.69 4.82 30.04
N ALA A 20 25.23 4.85 28.82
CA ALA A 20 23.92 5.36 28.49
C ALA A 20 22.95 4.42 29.19
N ASN A 21 22.51 4.81 30.39
CA ASN A 21 21.32 4.22 30.97
C ASN A 21 20.21 4.48 29.97
N ALA A 22 19.73 3.44 29.31
CA ALA A 22 18.49 3.47 28.57
C ALA A 22 17.41 3.86 29.61
N GLN A 23 17.04 5.13 29.63
CA GLN A 23 16.01 5.61 30.53
C GLN A 23 14.69 5.17 29.92
N SER A 24 14.07 4.15 30.50
CA SER A 24 12.69 3.74 30.21
C SER A 24 11.73 4.39 31.20
N ILE A 25 10.51 4.58 30.78
CA ILE A 25 9.38 4.88 31.65
C ILE A 25 8.55 3.61 31.70
N ASP A 26 8.47 2.97 32.83
CA ASP A 26 7.66 1.78 33.04
C ASP A 26 6.72 1.95 34.23
N GLY A 27 5.61 1.23 34.25
CA GLY A 27 4.68 1.32 35.35
C GLY A 27 3.50 0.38 35.22
N LYS A 28 2.59 0.56 36.16
CA LYS A 28 1.31 -0.16 36.21
C LYS A 28 0.14 0.80 36.40
N VAL A 29 -0.94 0.50 35.73
CA VAL A 29 -2.23 1.19 35.88
C VAL A 29 -3.12 0.32 36.78
N MET A 30 -3.58 0.90 37.88
CA MET A 30 -4.33 0.21 38.93
C MET A 30 -5.61 0.97 39.24
N GLU A 31 -6.66 0.29 39.67
CA GLU A 31 -7.84 0.93 40.27
C GLU A 31 -7.58 1.23 41.77
N ASN A 32 -6.98 0.27 42.47
CA ASN A 32 -6.47 0.37 43.81
C ASN A 32 -5.20 -0.49 43.91
N ASP A 33 -4.61 -0.61 45.10
CA ASP A 33 -3.34 -1.33 45.27
C ASP A 33 -3.38 -2.84 44.88
N SER A 34 -4.56 -3.38 44.60
CA SER A 34 -4.75 -4.82 44.35
C SER A 34 -5.36 -5.13 42.99
N ILE A 35 -6.03 -4.19 42.32
CA ILE A 35 -6.78 -4.43 41.10
C ILE A 35 -6.12 -3.72 39.91
N PRO A 36 -5.49 -4.43 38.98
CA PRO A 36 -4.95 -3.82 37.78
C PRO A 36 -6.07 -3.39 36.83
N VAL A 37 -5.85 -2.27 36.10
CA VAL A 37 -6.72 -1.82 35.03
C VAL A 37 -6.13 -2.30 33.69
N PRO A 38 -6.66 -3.38 33.12
CA PRO A 38 -6.13 -3.95 31.89
C PRO A 38 -6.44 -3.04 30.69
N TYR A 39 -5.53 -3.05 29.73
CA TYR A 39 -5.69 -2.38 28.43
C TYR A 39 -5.96 -0.88 28.50
N ALA A 40 -5.53 -0.20 29.57
CA ALA A 40 -5.59 1.25 29.66
C ALA A 40 -4.71 1.88 28.57
N THR A 41 -5.21 2.93 27.94
CA THR A 41 -4.42 3.70 26.98
C THR A 41 -3.51 4.65 27.72
N VAL A 42 -2.20 4.47 27.59
CA VAL A 42 -1.16 5.31 28.19
C VAL A 42 -0.50 6.12 27.09
N SER A 43 -0.62 7.44 27.16
CA SER A 43 -0.04 8.37 26.19
C SER A 43 1.00 9.26 26.86
N LEU A 44 2.13 9.45 26.19
CA LEU A 44 3.18 10.36 26.62
C LEU A 44 3.05 11.66 25.85
N LEU A 45 2.98 12.77 26.56
CA LEU A 45 2.80 14.12 26.03
C LEU A 45 3.97 15.01 26.45
N GLN A 46 4.28 16.02 25.67
CA GLN A 46 5.22 17.07 26.03
C GLN A 46 4.60 17.97 27.11
N ALA A 47 5.32 18.31 28.17
CA ALA A 47 4.79 19.13 29.25
C ALA A 47 4.57 20.59 28.85
N SER A 48 5.28 21.10 27.81
CA SER A 48 5.23 22.49 27.38
C SER A 48 3.96 22.86 26.61
N ASP A 49 3.46 21.93 25.76
CA ASP A 49 2.39 22.20 24.78
C ASP A 49 1.38 21.06 24.66
N SER A 50 1.53 20.01 25.46
CA SER A 50 0.73 18.78 25.41
C SER A 50 0.79 18.05 24.06
N ALA A 51 1.81 18.30 23.23
CA ALA A 51 2.02 17.58 21.99
C ALA A 51 2.23 16.08 22.26
N TYR A 52 1.62 15.25 21.44
CA TYR A 52 1.75 13.80 21.52
C TYR A 52 3.17 13.34 21.16
N VAL A 53 3.75 12.49 22.02
CA VAL A 53 5.10 11.93 21.85
C VAL A 53 5.04 10.46 21.50
N ALA A 54 4.31 9.66 22.31
CA ALA A 54 4.18 8.22 22.14
C ALA A 54 2.93 7.71 22.86
N GLY A 55 2.47 6.50 22.51
CA GLY A 55 1.37 5.86 23.21
C GLY A 55 1.49 4.34 23.19
N VAL A 56 1.08 3.70 24.29
CA VAL A 56 1.01 2.25 24.43
C VAL A 56 -0.32 1.85 25.06
N ILE A 57 -0.72 0.62 24.84
CA ILE A 57 -1.85 0.01 25.53
C ILE A 57 -1.27 -0.85 26.66
N GLY A 58 -1.77 -0.69 27.86
CA GLY A 58 -1.38 -1.47 29.03
C GLY A 58 -1.67 -2.97 28.83
N GLY A 59 -0.85 -3.81 29.42
CA GLY A 59 -1.03 -5.25 29.44
C GLY A 59 -2.27 -5.70 30.23
N GLU A 60 -2.53 -6.99 30.25
CA GLU A 60 -3.62 -7.59 31.04
C GLU A 60 -3.43 -7.37 32.55
N ASP A 61 -2.18 -7.28 32.99
CA ASP A 61 -1.78 -6.97 34.35
C ASP A 61 -1.64 -5.46 34.65
N GLY A 62 -2.08 -4.60 33.70
CA GLY A 62 -1.99 -3.14 33.77
C GLY A 62 -0.59 -2.57 33.51
N SER A 63 0.41 -3.37 33.17
CA SER A 63 1.77 -2.91 32.93
C SER A 63 1.91 -2.14 31.63
N PHE A 64 2.79 -1.13 31.59
CA PHE A 64 3.15 -0.37 30.40
C PHE A 64 4.63 0.01 30.41
N SER A 65 5.22 0.26 29.26
CA SER A 65 6.61 0.70 29.12
C SER A 65 6.82 1.59 27.89
N PHE A 66 7.70 2.59 28.02
CA PHE A 66 8.20 3.43 26.93
C PHE A 66 9.73 3.47 26.95
N ASP A 67 10.35 3.28 25.81
CA ASP A 67 11.80 3.38 25.63
C ASP A 67 12.24 4.85 25.45
N THR A 68 12.00 5.68 26.46
CA THR A 68 12.34 7.12 26.43
C THR A 68 12.51 7.67 27.84
N ASN A 69 13.20 8.81 27.94
CA ASN A 69 13.36 9.49 29.24
C ASN A 69 12.07 10.19 29.69
N SER A 70 11.94 10.42 30.99
CA SER A 70 10.78 11.07 31.62
C SER A 70 10.86 12.60 31.64
N SER A 71 12.01 13.21 31.32
CA SER A 71 12.25 14.65 31.49
C SER A 71 11.35 15.47 30.56
N GLY A 72 10.63 16.45 31.13
CA GLY A 72 9.77 17.37 30.38
C GLY A 72 8.52 16.73 29.78
N LYS A 73 8.08 15.58 30.30
CA LYS A 73 6.94 14.84 29.76
C LYS A 73 5.85 14.61 30.79
N ILE A 74 4.62 14.41 30.31
CA ILE A 74 3.42 14.09 31.06
C ILE A 74 2.88 12.74 30.54
N VAL A 75 2.52 11.86 31.45
CA VAL A 75 1.78 10.64 31.15
C VAL A 75 0.29 10.92 31.31
N LYS A 76 -0.47 10.73 30.23
CA LYS A 76 -1.93 10.72 30.21
C LYS A 76 -2.40 9.28 30.19
N VAL A 77 -3.21 8.89 31.14
CA VAL A 77 -3.83 7.56 31.19
C VAL A 77 -5.33 7.69 31.08
N SER A 78 -5.92 6.92 30.17
CA SER A 78 -7.37 6.86 29.99
C SER A 78 -7.81 5.41 29.82
N CYS A 79 -8.93 5.07 30.44
CA CYS A 79 -9.61 3.78 30.26
C CYS A 79 -11.13 4.02 30.35
N ILE A 80 -11.90 3.23 29.61
CA ILE A 80 -13.37 3.32 29.63
C ILE A 80 -13.86 2.96 31.03
N GLY A 81 -14.71 3.80 31.59
CA GLY A 81 -15.22 3.62 32.97
C GLY A 81 -14.37 4.29 34.05
N TYR A 82 -13.27 4.95 33.69
CA TYR A 82 -12.39 5.64 34.62
C TYR A 82 -12.18 7.12 34.24
N LYS A 83 -11.86 7.94 35.25
CA LYS A 83 -11.46 9.35 35.03
C LYS A 83 -10.07 9.38 34.41
N THR A 84 -9.91 10.14 33.31
CA THR A 84 -8.59 10.36 32.72
C THR A 84 -7.66 11.08 33.69
N VAL A 85 -6.44 10.60 33.85
CA VAL A 85 -5.42 11.14 34.74
C VAL A 85 -4.23 11.65 33.95
N PHE A 86 -3.66 12.77 34.41
CA PHE A 86 -2.43 13.37 33.87
C PHE A 86 -1.42 13.47 35.00
N LEU A 87 -0.23 12.91 34.81
CA LEU A 87 0.83 12.90 35.82
C LEU A 87 2.17 13.26 35.17
N PRO A 88 3.08 13.96 35.89
CA PRO A 88 4.46 14.11 35.40
C PRO A 88 5.09 12.72 35.18
N ALA A 89 5.81 12.55 34.07
CA ALA A 89 6.46 11.28 33.77
C ALA A 89 7.62 11.02 34.75
N ALA A 90 7.70 9.80 35.27
CA ALA A 90 8.78 9.29 36.12
C ALA A 90 9.25 7.94 35.58
N ALA A 91 10.47 7.51 35.94
CA ALA A 91 11.05 6.26 35.43
C ALA A 91 10.21 5.03 35.82
N HIS A 92 9.67 5.01 37.03
CA HIS A 92 8.78 3.96 37.52
C HIS A 92 7.50 4.60 38.06
N MET A 93 6.33 4.14 37.64
CA MET A 93 5.05 4.75 37.97
C MET A 93 4.00 3.70 38.36
N THR A 94 3.29 3.94 39.43
CA THR A 94 2.01 3.27 39.70
C THR A 94 0.92 4.33 39.59
N ILE A 95 -0.02 4.15 38.67
CA ILE A 95 -1.04 5.15 38.35
C ILE A 95 -2.40 4.61 38.74
N HIS A 96 -3.04 5.29 39.67
CA HIS A 96 -4.36 4.90 40.17
C HIS A 96 -5.43 5.65 39.36
N LEU A 97 -6.34 4.91 38.74
CA LEU A 97 -7.51 5.44 38.08
C LEU A 97 -8.73 5.36 39.01
N LEU A 98 -9.43 6.45 39.14
CA LEU A 98 -10.69 6.49 39.88
C LEU A 98 -11.84 6.11 38.91
N PRO A 99 -12.75 5.22 39.33
CA PRO A 99 -13.97 4.96 38.58
C PRO A 99 -14.72 6.25 38.27
N SER A 100 -15.22 6.35 37.03
CA SER A 100 -16.07 7.48 36.65
C SER A 100 -17.51 7.12 36.97
N GLU A 101 -18.07 7.70 38.01
CA GLU A 101 -19.51 7.64 38.27
C GLU A 101 -20.28 8.52 37.29
N GLN A 102 -20.16 8.25 35.98
CA GLN A 102 -21.17 8.73 35.05
C GLN A 102 -22.38 7.79 35.14
N VAL A 103 -23.39 8.23 35.85
CA VAL A 103 -24.74 7.62 35.80
C VAL A 103 -25.21 7.71 34.34
N LEU A 104 -24.98 6.65 33.59
CA LEU A 104 -25.57 6.48 32.27
C LEU A 104 -27.07 6.24 32.46
N GLN A 105 -27.88 7.23 32.14
CA GLN A 105 -29.33 7.05 32.03
C GLN A 105 -29.61 5.98 30.99
N GLY A 106 -30.16 4.85 31.42
CA GLY A 106 -30.71 3.81 30.56
C GLY A 106 -29.66 2.96 29.84
N VAL A 107 -28.98 2.07 30.55
CA VAL A 107 -28.19 1.01 29.88
C VAL A 107 -29.15 -0.03 29.35
N THR A 108 -29.51 0.10 28.06
CA THR A 108 -29.84 -1.08 27.29
C THR A 108 -28.56 -1.90 27.19
N VAL A 109 -28.53 -3.11 27.78
CA VAL A 109 -27.42 -4.05 27.67
C VAL A 109 -27.31 -4.45 26.19
N THR A 110 -26.58 -3.67 25.44
CA THR A 110 -26.06 -4.11 24.15
C THR A 110 -24.89 -5.03 24.48
N ALA A 111 -25.09 -6.33 24.31
CA ALA A 111 -24.00 -7.30 24.38
C ALA A 111 -22.85 -6.75 23.53
N SER A 112 -21.69 -6.56 24.16
CA SER A 112 -20.46 -6.15 23.50
C SER A 112 -20.21 -7.13 22.36
N ARG A 113 -20.48 -6.71 21.11
CA ARG A 113 -20.17 -7.55 19.95
C ARG A 113 -18.66 -7.72 19.91
N PRO A 114 -18.15 -8.94 19.78
CA PRO A 114 -16.71 -9.13 19.62
C PRO A 114 -16.22 -8.28 18.45
N SER A 115 -15.15 -7.54 18.65
CA SER A 115 -14.58 -6.63 17.63
C SER A 115 -14.18 -7.37 16.35
N PHE A 116 -13.94 -8.68 16.45
CA PHE A 116 -13.48 -9.52 15.35
C PHE A 116 -14.31 -10.80 15.28
N LYS A 117 -14.87 -11.08 14.10
CA LYS A 117 -15.64 -12.31 13.85
C LYS A 117 -15.25 -12.91 12.51
N MET A 118 -15.30 -14.24 12.43
CA MET A 118 -15.31 -14.92 11.15
C MET A 118 -16.76 -15.12 10.71
N GLU A 119 -17.16 -14.46 9.64
CA GLU A 119 -18.49 -14.56 9.03
C GLU A 119 -18.34 -14.96 7.57
N GLN A 120 -18.97 -16.05 7.16
CA GLN A 120 -18.94 -16.56 5.78
C GLN A 120 -17.51 -16.69 5.19
N GLY A 121 -16.57 -17.19 6.00
CA GLY A 121 -15.18 -17.35 5.57
C GLY A 121 -14.35 -16.06 5.49
N GLN A 122 -14.91 -14.94 5.91
CA GLN A 122 -14.24 -13.63 5.96
C GLN A 122 -14.05 -13.18 7.40
N PHE A 123 -12.94 -12.53 7.69
CA PHE A 123 -12.74 -11.84 8.96
C PHE A 123 -13.44 -10.50 8.90
N VAL A 124 -14.47 -10.32 9.73
CA VAL A 124 -15.29 -9.11 9.78
C VAL A 124 -14.98 -8.35 11.06
N THR A 125 -14.67 -7.06 10.91
CA THR A 125 -14.48 -6.13 12.02
C THR A 125 -15.50 -5.01 11.89
N HIS A 126 -16.32 -4.83 12.92
CA HIS A 126 -17.19 -3.66 13.03
C HIS A 126 -16.37 -2.49 13.56
N ILE A 127 -16.40 -1.38 12.84
CA ILE A 127 -15.65 -0.16 13.19
C ILE A 127 -16.57 0.87 13.83
N GLN A 128 -17.77 1.04 13.29
CA GLN A 128 -18.74 2.03 13.76
C GLN A 128 -19.06 1.83 15.25
N GLY A 129 -18.95 2.90 16.05
CA GLY A 129 -19.26 2.87 17.47
C GLY A 129 -18.22 2.13 18.33
N THR A 130 -17.05 1.79 17.79
CA THR A 130 -15.93 1.20 18.50
C THR A 130 -14.78 2.20 18.63
N VAL A 131 -13.74 1.85 19.40
CA VAL A 131 -12.51 2.66 19.52
C VAL A 131 -11.83 2.89 18.18
N PHE A 132 -11.99 1.99 17.21
CA PHE A 132 -11.44 2.13 15.87
C PHE A 132 -12.04 3.29 15.08
N SER A 133 -13.28 3.70 15.38
CA SER A 133 -13.90 4.85 14.75
C SER A 133 -13.30 6.20 15.17
N GLN A 134 -12.37 6.20 16.13
CA GLN A 134 -11.71 7.40 16.66
C GLN A 134 -10.24 7.52 16.23
N LEU A 135 -9.73 6.60 15.40
CA LEU A 135 -8.31 6.52 15.04
C LEU A 135 -7.85 7.55 13.98
N GLY A 136 -8.76 8.32 13.37
CA GLY A 136 -8.43 9.30 12.35
C GLY A 136 -8.83 8.84 10.95
N LEU A 137 -8.00 8.10 10.22
CA LEU A 137 -8.23 7.70 8.84
C LEU A 137 -8.41 6.18 8.67
N ALA A 138 -8.91 5.76 7.51
CA ALA A 138 -9.03 4.34 7.20
C ALA A 138 -7.69 3.60 7.24
N THR A 139 -6.60 4.25 6.86
CA THR A 139 -5.25 3.70 6.97
C THR A 139 -4.90 3.32 8.40
N ASP A 140 -5.24 4.19 9.35
CA ASP A 140 -4.93 4.00 10.77
C ASP A 140 -5.78 2.84 11.33
N VAL A 141 -7.04 2.77 10.93
CA VAL A 141 -7.93 1.63 11.25
C VAL A 141 -7.35 0.32 10.73
N LEU A 142 -6.96 0.28 9.45
CA LEU A 142 -6.48 -0.95 8.83
C LEU A 142 -5.20 -1.48 9.50
N GLN A 143 -4.29 -0.60 9.90
CA GLN A 143 -3.05 -0.99 10.61
C GLN A 143 -3.30 -1.59 12.00
N GLN A 144 -4.46 -1.36 12.59
CA GLN A 144 -4.85 -1.93 13.89
C GLN A 144 -5.65 -3.23 13.75
N LEU A 145 -5.98 -3.64 12.53
CA LEU A 145 -6.74 -4.87 12.32
C LEU A 145 -5.84 -6.10 12.40
N PRO A 146 -6.33 -7.21 12.98
CA PRO A 146 -5.61 -8.46 12.93
C PRO A 146 -5.44 -8.90 11.48
N LEU A 147 -4.38 -9.62 11.19
CA LEU A 147 -4.01 -10.10 9.85
C LEU A 147 -3.51 -9.02 8.88
N ILE A 148 -3.44 -7.76 9.29
CA ILE A 148 -2.81 -6.69 8.50
C ILE A 148 -1.40 -6.42 9.07
N ASP A 149 -0.43 -6.35 8.17
CA ASP A 149 0.95 -6.00 8.51
C ASP A 149 1.06 -4.49 8.74
N THR A 150 1.85 -4.10 9.73
CA THR A 150 2.12 -2.68 10.05
C THR A 150 3.00 -1.99 9.01
N ASP A 151 3.86 -2.73 8.31
CA ASP A 151 4.75 -2.22 7.25
C ASP A 151 4.03 -1.99 5.91
N GLY A 152 2.85 -1.42 5.95
CA GLY A 152 1.98 -1.23 4.81
C GLY A 152 0.76 -2.13 4.86
N ILE A 153 -0.25 -1.82 4.07
CA ILE A 153 -1.51 -2.58 4.08
C ILE A 153 -1.30 -3.89 3.31
N LYS A 154 -0.75 -4.89 4.00
CA LYS A 154 -0.56 -6.26 3.49
C LYS A 154 -1.30 -7.23 4.38
N VAL A 155 -1.93 -8.23 3.80
CA VAL A 155 -2.54 -9.32 4.57
C VAL A 155 -1.46 -10.36 4.87
N LEU A 156 -1.29 -10.72 6.14
CA LEU A 156 -0.26 -11.66 6.60
C LEU A 156 -0.31 -12.97 5.82
N GLY A 157 0.83 -13.36 5.26
CA GLY A 157 0.98 -14.56 4.44
C GLY A 157 0.30 -14.51 3.06
N ARG A 158 -0.37 -13.40 2.69
CA ARG A 158 -1.10 -13.24 1.42
C ARG A 158 -0.58 -12.08 0.57
N GLY A 159 0.16 -11.13 1.18
CA GLY A 159 0.69 -9.96 0.49
C GLY A 159 -0.33 -8.83 0.34
N VAL A 160 -0.13 -7.99 -0.68
CA VAL A 160 -0.99 -6.82 -0.93
C VAL A 160 -2.39 -7.25 -1.37
N PRO A 161 -3.46 -6.88 -0.63
CA PRO A 161 -4.82 -7.25 -0.99
C PRO A 161 -5.36 -6.41 -2.14
N LEU A 162 -6.33 -6.96 -2.85
CA LEU A 162 -7.23 -6.18 -3.69
C LEU A 162 -8.25 -5.49 -2.78
N VAL A 163 -8.37 -4.17 -2.86
CA VAL A 163 -9.26 -3.40 -1.96
C VAL A 163 -10.52 -2.96 -2.68
N TYR A 164 -11.65 -3.09 -2.00
CA TYR A 164 -12.95 -2.57 -2.41
C TYR A 164 -13.49 -1.63 -1.36
N ILE A 165 -13.97 -0.47 -1.79
CA ILE A 165 -14.67 0.51 -0.96
C ILE A 165 -16.12 0.59 -1.47
N ASN A 166 -17.09 0.23 -0.63
CA ASN A 166 -18.50 0.17 -1.01
C ASN A 166 -18.74 -0.62 -2.30
N ASN A 167 -18.14 -1.81 -2.41
CA ASN A 167 -18.15 -2.71 -3.58
C ASN A 167 -17.41 -2.20 -4.83
N LYS A 168 -16.83 -1.01 -4.80
CA LYS A 168 -16.04 -0.46 -5.90
C LYS A 168 -14.57 -0.77 -5.68
N ARG A 169 -13.89 -1.28 -6.69
CA ARG A 169 -12.46 -1.54 -6.63
C ARG A 169 -11.71 -0.23 -6.41
N MET A 170 -10.89 -0.18 -5.35
CA MET A 170 -9.96 0.90 -5.09
C MET A 170 -8.93 0.99 -6.23
N ARG A 171 -8.58 2.18 -6.64
CA ARG A 171 -7.65 2.45 -7.75
C ARG A 171 -6.28 2.87 -7.27
N ASN A 172 -6.22 3.62 -6.18
CA ASN A 172 -4.98 4.09 -5.57
C ASN A 172 -5.13 4.16 -4.05
N TRP A 173 -3.99 4.07 -3.37
CA TRP A 173 -3.95 4.07 -1.90
C TRP A 173 -4.41 5.38 -1.26
N ASN A 174 -4.36 6.51 -2.00
CA ASN A 174 -4.83 7.79 -1.51
C ASN A 174 -6.35 7.82 -1.28
N GLU A 175 -7.11 6.88 -1.82
CA GLU A 175 -8.54 6.76 -1.51
C GLU A 175 -8.77 6.40 -0.03
N LEU A 176 -7.87 5.65 0.59
CA LEU A 176 -7.96 5.28 2.00
C LEU A 176 -7.63 6.46 2.93
N THR A 177 -6.69 7.31 2.54
CA THR A 177 -6.31 8.49 3.35
C THR A 177 -7.38 9.58 3.37
N ARG A 178 -8.47 9.39 2.65
CA ARG A 178 -9.62 10.32 2.59
C ARG A 178 -10.85 9.83 3.34
N ILE A 179 -10.83 8.61 3.82
CA ILE A 179 -11.96 8.04 4.55
C ILE A 179 -11.68 8.24 6.03
N PRO A 180 -12.41 9.14 6.71
CA PRO A 180 -12.32 9.26 8.16
C PRO A 180 -12.76 7.95 8.82
N SER A 181 -12.09 7.56 9.89
CA SER A 181 -12.37 6.31 10.61
C SER A 181 -13.81 6.20 11.10
N ASN A 182 -14.41 7.32 11.52
CA ASN A 182 -15.80 7.40 11.95
C ASN A 182 -16.82 7.20 10.82
N MET A 183 -16.39 7.27 9.57
CA MET A 183 -17.23 6.97 8.40
C MET A 183 -17.17 5.50 7.99
N ILE A 184 -16.30 4.70 8.61
CA ILE A 184 -16.22 3.27 8.32
C ILE A 184 -17.23 2.53 9.16
N LYS A 185 -18.06 1.72 8.50
CA LYS A 185 -19.02 0.83 9.14
C LYS A 185 -18.35 -0.49 9.50
N ASP A 186 -17.84 -1.18 8.49
CA ASP A 186 -17.26 -2.52 8.59
C ASP A 186 -16.03 -2.64 7.69
N VAL A 187 -15.06 -3.45 8.14
CA VAL A 187 -13.97 -3.95 7.31
C VAL A 187 -14.03 -5.46 7.28
N LYS A 188 -13.94 -6.06 6.06
CA LYS A 188 -13.90 -7.50 5.86
C LYS A 188 -12.63 -7.90 5.13
N ILE A 189 -11.95 -8.91 5.64
CA ILE A 189 -10.74 -9.49 5.05
C ILE A 189 -11.08 -10.88 4.55
N ASP A 190 -11.04 -11.05 3.24
CA ASP A 190 -11.21 -12.32 2.56
C ASP A 190 -9.83 -12.87 2.19
N MET A 191 -9.41 -13.91 2.87
CA MET A 191 -8.12 -14.57 2.63
C MET A 191 -8.20 -15.67 1.57
N ASN A 192 -9.40 -15.94 1.07
CA ASN A 192 -9.63 -16.93 0.04
C ASN A 192 -10.73 -16.47 -0.94
N PRO A 193 -10.45 -15.47 -1.77
CA PRO A 193 -11.44 -14.80 -2.60
C PRO A 193 -12.06 -15.69 -3.69
N GLY A 194 -11.48 -16.87 -3.94
CA GLY A 194 -12.04 -17.88 -4.84
C GLY A 194 -11.95 -17.52 -6.32
N ALA A 195 -12.66 -18.30 -7.14
CA ALA A 195 -12.61 -18.25 -8.61
C ALA A 195 -13.06 -16.91 -9.23
N LYS A 196 -13.77 -16.08 -8.47
CA LYS A 196 -14.26 -14.76 -8.87
C LYS A 196 -13.13 -13.77 -9.22
N TYR A 197 -11.93 -14.00 -8.69
CA TYR A 197 -10.76 -13.14 -8.88
C TYR A 197 -9.67 -13.81 -9.70
N GLY A 198 -8.69 -13.03 -10.16
CA GLY A 198 -7.51 -13.55 -10.84
C GLY A 198 -6.67 -14.44 -9.91
N SER A 199 -5.93 -15.39 -10.46
CA SER A 199 -5.07 -16.32 -9.69
C SER A 199 -3.98 -15.61 -8.87
N SER A 200 -3.60 -14.39 -9.26
CA SER A 200 -2.67 -13.55 -8.51
C SER A 200 -3.28 -12.87 -7.27
N VAL A 201 -4.62 -12.83 -7.15
CA VAL A 201 -5.30 -12.19 -6.02
C VAL A 201 -5.41 -13.19 -4.86
N ARG A 202 -4.59 -13.00 -3.84
CA ARG A 202 -4.51 -13.89 -2.68
C ARG A 202 -5.34 -13.44 -1.48
N ALA A 203 -5.74 -12.17 -1.46
CA ALA A 203 -6.62 -11.61 -0.46
C ALA A 203 -7.44 -10.44 -1.03
N VAL A 204 -8.63 -10.24 -0.48
CA VAL A 204 -9.50 -9.09 -0.79
C VAL A 204 -9.91 -8.41 0.50
N LEU A 205 -9.82 -7.09 0.52
CA LEU A 205 -10.25 -6.24 1.60
C LEU A 205 -11.49 -5.47 1.17
N TYR A 206 -12.57 -5.57 1.93
CA TYR A 206 -13.79 -4.81 1.69
C TYR A 206 -13.99 -3.81 2.82
N ILE A 207 -14.09 -2.54 2.47
CA ILE A 207 -14.40 -1.45 3.38
C ILE A 207 -15.79 -0.96 3.06
N THR A 208 -16.69 -1.04 4.02
CA THR A 208 -18.03 -0.49 3.93
C THR A 208 -18.09 0.80 4.73
N THR A 209 -18.47 1.90 4.09
CA THR A 209 -18.65 3.18 4.78
C THR A 209 -20.10 3.41 5.14
N ILE A 210 -20.33 4.23 6.14
CA ILE A 210 -21.64 4.80 6.45
C ILE A 210 -22.01 5.72 5.28
N LYS A 211 -23.27 5.68 4.83
CA LYS A 211 -23.72 6.65 3.82
C LYS A 211 -23.53 8.06 4.39
N PRO A 212 -22.80 8.94 3.73
CA PRO A 212 -22.66 10.31 4.20
C PRO A 212 -24.04 10.96 4.29
N VAL A 213 -24.34 11.54 5.43
CA VAL A 213 -25.55 12.32 5.63
C VAL A 213 -25.21 13.76 5.24
N GLY A 214 -25.86 14.27 4.21
CA GLY A 214 -25.72 15.65 3.75
C GLY A 214 -25.58 15.79 2.24
N GLU A 215 -26.17 16.87 1.73
CA GLU A 215 -26.03 17.35 0.36
C GLU A 215 -25.19 18.61 0.36
N GLY A 216 -24.54 18.93 -0.75
CA GLY A 216 -23.79 20.17 -0.92
C GLY A 216 -22.37 19.97 -1.40
N LEU A 217 -21.58 21.02 -1.29
CA LEU A 217 -20.16 21.04 -1.64
C LEU A 217 -19.33 20.75 -0.41
N GLY A 218 -18.40 19.82 -0.53
CA GLY A 218 -17.38 19.50 0.47
C GLY A 218 -16.00 19.45 -0.17
N GLY A 219 -14.96 19.57 0.64
CA GLY A 219 -13.61 19.44 0.13
C GLY A 219 -12.54 19.61 1.19
N SER A 220 -11.31 19.28 0.81
CA SER A 220 -10.12 19.47 1.63
C SER A 220 -8.94 19.94 0.77
N LEU A 221 -8.11 20.78 1.34
CA LEU A 221 -6.82 21.17 0.79
C LEU A 221 -5.75 20.83 1.82
N ILE A 222 -4.75 20.07 1.38
CA ILE A 222 -3.59 19.71 2.20
C ILE A 222 -2.34 20.21 1.46
N LEU A 223 -1.54 21.01 2.13
CA LEU A 223 -0.21 21.39 1.69
C LEU A 223 0.80 20.84 2.69
N SER A 224 1.78 20.13 2.20
CA SER A 224 2.82 19.54 3.02
C SER A 224 4.18 19.92 2.47
N GLU A 225 5.01 20.44 3.34
CA GLU A 225 6.41 20.75 3.06
C GLU A 225 7.30 19.90 3.97
N ASN A 226 8.18 19.15 3.38
CA ASN A 226 9.14 18.34 4.12
C ASN A 226 10.55 18.78 3.71
N VAL A 227 11.28 19.30 4.67
CA VAL A 227 12.65 19.81 4.49
C VAL A 227 13.60 18.89 5.25
N SER A 228 14.43 18.20 4.51
CA SER A 228 15.50 17.35 5.06
C SER A 228 16.81 17.64 4.30
N SER A 229 17.41 16.64 3.68
CA SER A 229 18.49 16.81 2.70
C SER A 229 18.00 17.37 1.36
N CYS A 230 16.68 17.40 1.14
CA CYS A 230 16.02 17.97 -0.03
C CYS A 230 14.69 18.63 0.34
N TRP A 231 14.17 19.42 -0.58
CA TRP A 231 12.84 20.01 -0.47
C TRP A 231 11.83 19.09 -1.15
N ASN A 232 10.79 18.71 -0.38
CA ASN A 232 9.69 17.91 -0.89
C ASN A 232 8.38 18.63 -0.60
N THR A 233 7.78 19.19 -1.63
CA THR A 233 6.50 19.90 -1.56
C THR A 233 5.42 19.02 -2.14
N THR A 234 4.35 18.81 -1.40
CA THR A 234 3.18 18.07 -1.86
C THR A 234 1.90 18.84 -1.58
N GLY A 235 1.06 18.94 -2.59
CA GLY A 235 -0.27 19.53 -2.49
C GLY A 235 -1.34 18.53 -2.89
N TRP A 236 -2.44 18.47 -2.13
CA TRP A 236 -3.65 17.70 -2.45
C TRP A 236 -4.87 18.61 -2.36
N LEU A 237 -5.74 18.51 -3.33
CA LEU A 237 -7.04 19.14 -3.33
C LEU A 237 -8.10 18.10 -3.65
N ASP A 238 -9.06 17.96 -2.77
CA ASP A 238 -10.23 17.11 -2.92
C ASP A 238 -11.48 17.99 -2.87
N LEU A 239 -12.32 17.84 -3.87
CA LEU A 239 -13.62 18.51 -3.95
C LEU A 239 -14.68 17.47 -4.27
N ASN A 240 -15.82 17.54 -3.59
CA ASN A 240 -16.98 16.73 -3.91
C ASN A 240 -18.25 17.55 -3.82
N TYR A 241 -19.18 17.30 -4.72
CA TYR A 241 -20.51 17.86 -4.72
C TYR A 241 -21.54 16.73 -4.78
N ARG A 242 -22.46 16.73 -3.80
CA ARG A 242 -23.48 15.71 -3.69
C ARG A 242 -24.87 16.32 -3.68
N ARG A 243 -25.78 15.73 -4.47
CA ARG A 243 -27.19 16.11 -4.51
C ARG A 243 -28.06 14.92 -4.98
N ARG A 244 -29.06 14.53 -4.19
CA ARG A 244 -30.09 13.53 -4.55
C ARG A 244 -29.54 12.23 -5.17
N GLY A 245 -28.48 11.66 -4.60
CA GLY A 245 -27.86 10.43 -5.12
C GLY A 245 -26.73 10.64 -6.13
N LEU A 246 -26.68 11.81 -6.77
CA LEU A 246 -25.56 12.21 -7.61
C LEU A 246 -24.39 12.68 -6.73
N ASP A 247 -23.22 12.15 -6.99
CA ASP A 247 -21.97 12.48 -6.32
C ASP A 247 -20.90 12.76 -7.38
N PHE A 248 -20.53 14.02 -7.53
CA PHE A 248 -19.46 14.46 -8.42
C PHE A 248 -18.21 14.78 -7.61
N PHE A 249 -17.05 14.31 -8.04
CA PHE A 249 -15.80 14.56 -7.34
C PHE A 249 -14.64 14.92 -8.27
N VAL A 250 -13.74 15.74 -7.72
CA VAL A 250 -12.44 16.07 -8.31
C VAL A 250 -11.38 15.88 -7.24
N ASN A 251 -10.38 15.06 -7.56
CA ASN A 251 -9.21 14.86 -6.72
C ASN A 251 -7.97 15.21 -7.51
N THR A 252 -7.09 16.03 -6.97
CA THR A 252 -5.84 16.38 -7.63
C THR A 252 -4.69 16.41 -6.63
N SER A 253 -3.51 16.06 -7.10
CA SER A 253 -2.29 16.21 -6.33
C SER A 253 -1.13 16.61 -7.22
N ALA A 254 -0.20 17.37 -6.65
CA ALA A 254 1.09 17.67 -7.23
C ALA A 254 2.17 17.41 -6.19
N ASN A 255 3.25 16.79 -6.62
CA ASN A 255 4.41 16.53 -5.77
C ASN A 255 5.66 16.95 -6.52
N THR A 256 6.58 17.60 -5.81
CA THR A 256 7.91 17.92 -6.32
C THR A 256 8.94 17.68 -5.23
N PHE A 257 10.00 16.98 -5.56
CA PHE A 257 11.21 16.90 -4.74
C PHE A 257 12.43 17.18 -5.62
N SER A 258 13.44 17.77 -5.04
CA SER A 258 14.65 18.15 -5.76
C SER A 258 15.89 17.85 -4.94
N ASN A 259 16.95 17.37 -5.63
CA ASN A 259 18.28 17.13 -5.08
C ASN A 259 18.29 16.19 -3.86
N SER A 260 17.42 15.16 -3.86
CA SER A 260 17.51 14.12 -2.84
C SER A 260 18.80 13.33 -3.00
N HIS A 261 19.72 13.51 -2.07
CA HIS A 261 21.00 12.83 -2.05
C HIS A 261 20.87 11.42 -1.47
N TYR A 262 21.50 10.45 -2.10
CA TYR A 262 21.58 9.06 -1.61
C TYR A 262 22.95 8.45 -1.90
N LYS A 263 23.32 7.47 -1.08
CA LYS A 263 24.47 6.60 -1.31
C LYS A 263 23.98 5.21 -1.66
N ARG A 264 24.71 4.52 -2.53
CA ARG A 264 24.38 3.18 -2.98
C ARG A 264 25.64 2.35 -3.11
N GLN A 265 25.53 1.09 -2.72
CA GLN A 265 26.51 0.06 -2.98
C GLN A 265 25.79 -1.16 -3.53
N ASP A 266 26.25 -1.66 -4.65
CA ASP A 266 25.72 -2.87 -5.29
C ASP A 266 26.88 -3.84 -5.49
N VAL A 267 26.70 -5.08 -5.04
CA VAL A 267 27.67 -6.16 -5.22
C VAL A 267 27.03 -7.25 -6.07
N TYR A 268 27.71 -7.66 -7.11
CA TYR A 268 27.27 -8.70 -8.03
C TYR A 268 28.31 -9.79 -8.15
N ASP A 269 27.87 -11.04 -8.01
CA ASP A 269 28.62 -12.24 -8.30
C ASP A 269 27.90 -13.04 -9.38
N PHE A 270 28.53 -13.21 -10.54
CA PHE A 270 27.92 -13.94 -11.65
C PHE A 270 28.95 -14.55 -12.59
N GLN A 271 28.51 -15.51 -13.39
CA GLN A 271 29.33 -16.08 -14.47
C GLN A 271 28.86 -15.59 -15.84
N TYR A 272 29.81 -15.14 -16.64
CA TYR A 272 29.57 -14.77 -18.02
C TYR A 272 30.56 -15.45 -18.97
N LYS A 273 30.08 -16.22 -19.92
CA LYS A 273 30.90 -17.00 -20.88
C LYS A 273 31.98 -17.85 -20.21
N GLY A 274 31.65 -18.47 -19.05
CA GLY A 274 32.57 -19.33 -18.28
C GLY A 274 33.60 -18.56 -17.46
N GLN A 275 33.48 -17.25 -17.32
CA GLN A 275 34.33 -16.40 -16.50
C GLN A 275 33.58 -15.97 -15.24
N ASP A 276 34.22 -16.12 -14.08
CA ASP A 276 33.69 -15.59 -12.81
C ASP A 276 33.92 -14.08 -12.75
N ILE A 277 32.86 -13.36 -12.49
CA ILE A 277 32.87 -11.90 -12.37
C ILE A 277 32.32 -11.54 -10.98
N HIS A 278 33.16 -10.83 -10.22
CA HIS A 278 32.77 -10.13 -9.01
C HIS A 278 32.83 -8.64 -9.28
N ALA A 279 31.76 -7.90 -9.00
CA ALA A 279 31.69 -6.47 -9.23
C ALA A 279 31.12 -5.75 -8.01
N ASP A 280 31.85 -4.77 -7.50
CA ASP A 280 31.41 -3.86 -6.42
C ASP A 280 31.31 -2.44 -6.99
N TYR A 281 30.10 -1.90 -7.00
CA TYR A 281 29.77 -0.56 -7.45
C TYR A 281 29.39 0.28 -6.24
N SER A 282 30.20 1.24 -5.86
CA SER A 282 29.92 2.15 -4.75
C SER A 282 29.86 3.59 -5.24
N GLY A 283 28.87 4.34 -4.77
CA GLY A 283 28.72 5.71 -5.23
C GLY A 283 27.61 6.49 -4.53
N ASP A 284 27.38 7.65 -5.07
CA ASP A 284 26.35 8.56 -4.61
C ASP A 284 25.59 9.17 -5.80
N GLY A 285 24.46 9.76 -5.50
CA GLY A 285 23.63 10.38 -6.54
C GLY A 285 22.60 11.35 -5.98
N TYR A 286 21.98 12.04 -6.91
CA TYR A 286 20.91 13.00 -6.65
C TYR A 286 19.68 12.66 -7.50
N ASN A 287 18.51 12.69 -6.87
CA ASN A 287 17.23 12.48 -7.53
C ASN A 287 16.38 13.75 -7.47
N SER A 288 15.66 14.01 -8.55
CA SER A 288 14.64 15.05 -8.59
C SER A 288 13.43 14.57 -9.38
N ALA A 289 12.21 14.84 -8.91
CA ALA A 289 11.01 14.51 -9.66
C ALA A 289 9.91 15.55 -9.50
N LYS A 290 9.07 15.65 -10.53
CA LYS A 290 7.84 16.43 -10.53
C LYS A 290 6.72 15.54 -11.04
N THR A 291 5.68 15.37 -10.24
CA THR A 291 4.55 14.51 -10.56
C THR A 291 3.23 15.24 -10.36
N GLY A 292 2.24 14.86 -11.11
CA GLY A 292 0.89 15.40 -10.99
C GLY A 292 -0.15 14.31 -11.22
N PHE A 293 -1.28 14.47 -10.57
CA PHE A 293 -2.41 13.57 -10.62
C PHE A 293 -3.71 14.36 -10.61
N VAL A 294 -4.67 13.94 -11.45
CA VAL A 294 -6.04 14.46 -11.47
C VAL A 294 -6.99 13.28 -11.65
N SER A 295 -8.02 13.21 -10.84
CA SER A 295 -9.11 12.25 -10.97
C SER A 295 -10.44 12.99 -10.90
N VAL A 296 -11.27 12.85 -11.90
CA VAL A 296 -12.62 13.40 -11.93
C VAL A 296 -13.60 12.24 -12.09
N GLY A 297 -14.71 12.29 -11.41
CA GLY A 297 -15.69 11.22 -11.53
C GLY A 297 -17.08 11.62 -11.08
N VAL A 298 -18.02 10.81 -11.52
CA VAL A 298 -19.43 10.91 -11.17
C VAL A 298 -19.92 9.55 -10.73
N ASN A 299 -20.69 9.52 -9.65
CA ASN A 299 -21.46 8.38 -9.21
C ASN A 299 -22.92 8.82 -9.10
N ASP A 300 -23.84 7.98 -9.55
CA ASP A 300 -25.26 8.24 -9.43
C ASP A 300 -25.96 7.01 -8.87
N GLN A 301 -26.70 7.23 -7.79
CA GLN A 301 -27.61 6.27 -7.20
C GLN A 301 -29.00 6.49 -7.80
N LEU A 302 -29.25 5.91 -8.98
CA LEU A 302 -30.50 6.10 -9.73
C LEU A 302 -31.74 5.66 -8.90
N THR A 303 -31.58 4.54 -8.18
CA THR A 303 -32.60 4.01 -7.26
C THR A 303 -31.90 3.33 -6.08
N ASP A 304 -32.62 2.88 -5.07
CA ASP A 304 -32.04 2.08 -3.96
C ASP A 304 -31.40 0.77 -4.44
N ARG A 305 -31.70 0.35 -5.67
CA ARG A 305 -31.24 -0.92 -6.26
C ARG A 305 -30.32 -0.73 -7.46
N GLN A 306 -30.17 0.49 -7.97
CA GLN A 306 -29.38 0.77 -9.17
C GLN A 306 -28.37 1.87 -8.91
N SER A 307 -27.12 1.64 -9.26
CA SER A 307 -26.09 2.66 -9.27
C SER A 307 -25.17 2.53 -10.48
N LEU A 308 -24.67 3.65 -10.94
CA LEU A 308 -23.67 3.71 -11.99
C LEU A 308 -22.64 4.81 -11.67
N GLY A 309 -21.52 4.75 -12.32
CA GLY A 309 -20.55 5.82 -12.23
C GLY A 309 -19.42 5.65 -13.23
N ALA A 310 -18.74 6.76 -13.45
CA ALA A 310 -17.57 6.80 -14.28
C ALA A 310 -16.49 7.67 -13.62
N THR A 311 -15.24 7.34 -13.88
CA THR A 311 -14.10 8.09 -13.40
C THR A 311 -13.04 8.14 -14.49
N TYR A 312 -12.50 9.34 -14.70
CA TYR A 312 -11.30 9.55 -15.47
C TYR A 312 -10.17 9.93 -14.53
N THR A 313 -9.03 9.29 -14.71
CA THR A 313 -7.81 9.58 -13.94
C THR A 313 -6.67 9.86 -14.91
N PHE A 314 -5.99 10.95 -14.70
CA PHE A 314 -4.75 11.30 -15.37
C PHE A 314 -3.64 11.43 -14.35
N SER A 315 -2.50 10.76 -14.58
CA SER A 315 -1.29 10.96 -13.80
C SER A 315 -0.10 11.19 -14.74
N ARG A 316 0.79 12.08 -14.35
CA ARG A 316 1.98 12.40 -15.14
C ARG A 316 3.20 12.58 -14.26
N VAL A 317 4.30 11.95 -14.66
CA VAL A 317 5.64 12.33 -14.26
C VAL A 317 6.15 13.32 -15.30
N PHE A 318 6.15 14.61 -14.95
CA PHE A 318 6.59 15.70 -15.83
C PHE A 318 8.10 15.67 -16.03
N SER A 319 8.83 15.34 -14.97
CA SER A 319 10.25 15.10 -14.98
C SER A 319 10.62 14.16 -13.84
N ASN A 320 11.53 13.27 -14.12
CA ASN A 320 12.23 12.48 -13.14
C ASN A 320 13.68 12.34 -13.61
N SER A 321 14.62 12.87 -12.85
CA SER A 321 16.05 12.86 -13.18
C SER A 321 16.86 12.25 -12.03
N ALA A 322 17.87 11.49 -12.41
CA ALA A 322 18.85 10.95 -11.47
C ALA A 322 20.26 11.18 -12.05
N ASP A 323 21.12 11.80 -11.25
CA ASP A 323 22.53 11.92 -11.50
C ASP A 323 23.29 11.02 -10.50
N GLN A 324 24.15 10.15 -11.01
CA GLN A 324 24.83 9.12 -10.23
C GLN A 324 26.31 9.09 -10.60
N ASN A 325 27.17 8.99 -9.61
CA ASN A 325 28.59 8.77 -9.79
C ASN A 325 28.98 7.52 -9.02
N TYR A 326 29.58 6.56 -9.72
CA TYR A 326 30.02 5.29 -9.15
C TYR A 326 31.50 5.11 -9.36
N ARG A 327 32.17 4.58 -8.35
CA ARG A 327 33.44 3.91 -8.45
C ARG A 327 33.21 2.42 -8.54
N ASN A 328 33.75 1.80 -9.58
CA ASN A 328 33.51 0.41 -9.91
C ASN A 328 34.79 -0.39 -9.72
N HIS A 329 34.71 -1.45 -8.93
CA HIS A 329 35.76 -2.44 -8.76
C HIS A 329 35.26 -3.75 -9.36
N VAL A 330 35.96 -4.25 -10.37
CA VAL A 330 35.55 -5.47 -11.09
C VAL A 330 36.69 -6.46 -11.11
N TRP A 331 36.45 -7.65 -10.63
CA TRP A 331 37.36 -8.81 -10.73
C TRP A 331 36.78 -9.79 -11.75
N GLN A 332 37.55 -10.10 -12.78
CA GLN A 332 37.23 -11.04 -13.83
C GLN A 332 38.33 -12.10 -13.91
N ASN A 333 38.04 -13.36 -13.52
CA ASN A 333 39.02 -14.43 -13.42
C ASN A 333 40.30 -14.01 -12.65
N GLY A 334 40.12 -13.24 -11.57
CA GLY A 334 41.24 -12.73 -10.76
C GLY A 334 41.92 -11.46 -11.30
N ALA A 335 41.67 -11.03 -12.50
CA ALA A 335 42.12 -9.74 -13.00
C ALA A 335 41.24 -8.60 -12.43
N PHE A 336 41.88 -7.60 -11.84
CA PHE A 336 41.24 -6.44 -11.23
C PHE A 336 41.17 -5.27 -12.22
N SER A 337 40.03 -4.59 -12.26
CA SER A 337 39.88 -3.31 -12.94
C SER A 337 39.09 -2.33 -12.09
N GLU A 338 39.52 -1.07 -12.10
CA GLU A 338 38.87 0.05 -11.44
C GLU A 338 38.55 1.12 -12.47
N PHE A 339 37.33 1.67 -12.41
CA PHE A 339 36.90 2.77 -13.28
C PHE A 339 35.75 3.54 -12.66
N ASP A 340 35.59 4.80 -13.03
CA ASP A 340 34.50 5.66 -12.62
C ASP A 340 33.40 5.66 -13.68
N THR A 341 32.15 5.57 -13.22
CA THR A 341 30.95 5.71 -14.09
C THR A 341 30.12 6.89 -13.61
N ARG A 342 29.80 7.77 -14.54
CA ARG A 342 28.76 8.79 -14.35
C ARG A 342 27.53 8.44 -15.18
N SER A 343 26.39 8.41 -14.51
CA SER A 343 25.09 8.13 -15.13
C SER A 343 24.14 9.28 -14.89
N THR A 344 23.61 9.87 -15.97
CA THR A 344 22.52 10.85 -15.90
C THR A 344 21.30 10.25 -16.58
N GLN A 345 20.22 10.04 -15.82
CA GLN A 345 18.98 9.50 -16.32
C GLN A 345 17.88 10.56 -16.29
N SER A 346 17.06 10.60 -17.31
CA SER A 346 15.82 11.39 -17.37
C SER A 346 14.66 10.51 -17.83
N SER A 347 13.49 10.66 -17.18
CA SER A 347 12.29 9.95 -17.58
C SER A 347 11.04 10.78 -17.40
N GLN A 348 10.06 10.50 -18.25
CA GLN A 348 8.71 11.07 -18.19
C GLN A 348 7.70 9.97 -18.47
N ASN A 349 6.56 10.02 -17.82
CA ASN A 349 5.45 9.17 -18.19
C ASN A 349 4.11 9.91 -18.06
N GLY A 350 3.12 9.45 -18.81
CA GLY A 350 1.74 9.89 -18.72
C GLY A 350 0.82 8.68 -18.76
N ASN A 351 -0.14 8.65 -17.86
CA ASN A 351 -1.09 7.56 -17.72
C ASN A 351 -2.52 8.12 -17.69
N HIS A 352 -3.37 7.62 -18.58
CA HIS A 352 -4.79 7.90 -18.68
C HIS A 352 -5.56 6.64 -18.30
N ASN A 353 -6.53 6.77 -17.43
CA ASN A 353 -7.40 5.67 -17.03
C ASN A 353 -8.85 6.14 -17.02
N VAL A 354 -9.70 5.45 -17.76
CA VAL A 354 -11.16 5.61 -17.73
C VAL A 354 -11.75 4.33 -17.16
N SER A 355 -12.61 4.44 -16.16
CA SER A 355 -13.34 3.30 -15.64
C SER A 355 -14.79 3.67 -15.41
N ALA A 356 -15.69 2.72 -15.67
CA ALA A 356 -17.11 2.83 -15.44
C ALA A 356 -17.61 1.57 -14.76
N TYR A 357 -18.66 1.72 -13.98
CA TYR A 357 -19.35 0.59 -13.36
C TYR A 357 -20.85 0.77 -13.47
N TYR A 358 -21.56 -0.35 -13.42
CA TYR A 358 -22.99 -0.43 -13.29
C TYR A 358 -23.36 -1.55 -12.34
N GLU A 359 -24.18 -1.25 -11.34
CA GLU A 359 -24.72 -2.23 -10.41
C GLU A 359 -26.26 -2.19 -10.46
N ASN A 360 -26.87 -3.37 -10.47
CA ASN A 360 -28.31 -3.50 -10.38
C ASN A 360 -28.71 -4.71 -9.53
N LYS A 361 -29.53 -4.47 -8.52
CA LYS A 361 -30.19 -5.51 -7.72
C LYS A 361 -31.62 -5.68 -8.26
N PHE A 362 -31.79 -6.58 -9.22
CA PHE A 362 -33.11 -6.87 -9.80
C PHE A 362 -34.09 -7.39 -8.74
N SER A 363 -33.58 -8.15 -7.78
CA SER A 363 -34.29 -8.63 -6.60
C SER A 363 -33.34 -8.89 -5.46
N ASP A 364 -33.83 -9.26 -4.28
CA ASP A 364 -32.99 -9.65 -3.15
C ASP A 364 -32.20 -10.95 -3.41
N LYS A 365 -32.60 -11.71 -4.45
CA LYS A 365 -31.98 -12.97 -4.85
C LYS A 365 -31.14 -12.88 -6.12
N PHE A 366 -31.20 -11.76 -6.85
CA PHE A 366 -30.48 -11.64 -8.13
C PHE A 366 -29.94 -10.23 -8.36
N SER A 367 -28.63 -10.14 -8.62
CA SER A 367 -27.96 -8.87 -8.93
C SER A 367 -26.92 -9.02 -10.04
N LEU A 368 -26.64 -7.90 -10.68
CA LEU A 368 -25.63 -7.73 -11.73
C LEU A 368 -24.64 -6.64 -11.31
N ASN A 369 -23.36 -6.90 -11.51
CA ASN A 369 -22.30 -5.90 -11.45
C ASN A 369 -21.48 -5.96 -12.73
N VAL A 370 -21.27 -4.82 -13.36
CA VAL A 370 -20.45 -4.66 -14.58
C VAL A 370 -19.41 -3.59 -14.31
N ASP A 371 -18.15 -3.91 -14.55
CA ASP A 371 -17.03 -2.98 -14.52
C ASP A 371 -16.36 -2.95 -15.89
N ALA A 372 -16.00 -1.77 -16.37
CA ALA A 372 -15.21 -1.57 -17.58
C ALA A 372 -14.07 -0.60 -17.32
N THR A 373 -12.90 -0.88 -17.89
CA THR A 373 -11.71 -0.04 -17.73
C THR A 373 -10.96 0.06 -19.05
N TYR A 374 -10.56 1.28 -19.40
CA TYR A 374 -9.55 1.55 -20.43
C TYR A 374 -8.37 2.26 -19.76
N ALA A 375 -7.17 1.81 -20.07
CA ALA A 375 -5.94 2.45 -19.61
C ALA A 375 -4.98 2.63 -20.78
N HIS A 376 -4.39 3.82 -20.89
CA HIS A 376 -3.33 4.16 -21.82
C HIS A 376 -2.15 4.73 -21.05
N ASN A 377 -0.97 4.18 -21.28
CA ASN A 377 0.28 4.67 -20.69
C ASN A 377 1.31 4.93 -21.78
N ARG A 378 2.05 6.03 -21.64
CA ARG A 378 3.20 6.36 -22.48
C ARG A 378 4.35 6.78 -21.58
N ALA A 379 5.51 6.18 -21.78
CA ALA A 379 6.72 6.51 -21.03
C ALA A 379 7.93 6.66 -21.95
N ASN A 380 8.79 7.62 -21.62
CA ASN A 380 10.08 7.85 -22.28
C ASN A 380 11.16 7.89 -21.20
N SER A 381 12.28 7.23 -21.47
CA SER A 381 13.47 7.26 -20.63
C SER A 381 14.70 7.42 -21.51
N ARG A 382 15.62 8.25 -21.06
CA ARG A 382 16.93 8.46 -21.69
C ARG A 382 17.98 8.46 -20.59
N GLN A 383 19.08 7.77 -20.84
CA GLN A 383 20.19 7.70 -19.92
C GLN A 383 21.49 8.05 -20.68
N ILE A 384 22.39 8.76 -20.03
CA ILE A 384 23.74 8.98 -20.52
C ILE A 384 24.66 8.31 -19.50
N VAL A 385 25.40 7.31 -19.93
CA VAL A 385 26.38 6.60 -19.10
C VAL A 385 27.76 6.90 -19.67
N VAL A 386 28.63 7.46 -18.84
CA VAL A 386 30.02 7.74 -19.19
C VAL A 386 30.91 6.92 -18.26
N GLU A 387 31.68 6.04 -18.85
CA GLU A 387 32.73 5.29 -18.14
C GLU A 387 34.08 5.92 -18.44
N ASN A 388 34.84 6.21 -17.39
CA ASN A 388 36.22 6.69 -17.47
C ASN A 388 37.16 5.60 -16.94
N ARG A 389 37.90 4.99 -17.84
CA ARG A 389 39.00 4.05 -17.56
C ARG A 389 40.31 4.75 -17.80
N MET A 390 41.44 4.24 -17.23
CA MET A 390 42.74 4.88 -17.33
C MET A 390 43.12 5.27 -18.76
N ASP A 391 42.81 4.41 -19.76
CA ASP A 391 43.23 4.59 -21.15
C ASP A 391 42.06 4.83 -22.12
N ASN A 392 40.84 4.86 -21.63
CA ASN A 392 39.67 4.97 -22.51
C ASN A 392 38.47 5.63 -21.80
N ARG A 393 37.79 6.50 -22.53
CA ARG A 393 36.52 7.05 -22.13
C ARG A 393 35.45 6.54 -23.09
N SER A 394 34.46 5.88 -22.56
CA SER A 394 33.31 5.41 -23.34
C SER A 394 32.04 6.13 -22.91
N MET A 395 31.13 6.34 -23.85
CA MET A 395 29.84 6.94 -23.61
C MET A 395 28.76 6.08 -24.25
N LEU A 396 27.73 5.74 -23.47
CA LEU A 396 26.56 5.00 -23.93
C LEU A 396 25.30 5.81 -23.68
N VAL A 397 24.44 5.95 -24.68
CA VAL A 397 23.20 6.74 -24.58
C VAL A 397 21.98 5.87 -24.93
N PRO A 398 21.54 5.00 -24.02
CA PRO A 398 20.32 4.23 -24.21
C PRO A 398 19.09 5.11 -24.06
N ALA A 399 18.13 4.91 -24.96
CA ALA A 399 16.82 5.55 -24.90
C ALA A 399 15.72 4.49 -25.08
N THR A 400 14.68 4.63 -24.30
CA THR A 400 13.51 3.75 -24.35
C THR A 400 12.25 4.58 -24.48
N LYS A 401 11.39 4.18 -25.41
CA LYS A 401 10.01 4.66 -25.53
C LYS A 401 9.09 3.48 -25.36
N SER A 402 8.08 3.60 -24.50
CA SER A 402 7.08 2.56 -24.33
C SER A 402 5.68 3.14 -24.35
N GLU A 403 4.75 2.36 -24.87
CA GLU A 403 3.34 2.68 -24.96
C GLU A 403 2.52 1.43 -24.65
N SER A 404 1.49 1.56 -23.85
CA SER A 404 0.59 0.46 -23.57
C SER A 404 -0.86 0.89 -23.55
N ASP A 405 -1.71 0.03 -24.12
CA ASP A 405 -3.15 0.13 -24.10
C ASP A 405 -3.75 -1.10 -23.44
N MET A 406 -4.74 -0.91 -22.59
CA MET A 406 -5.49 -1.99 -21.96
C MET A 406 -6.99 -1.67 -22.00
N VAL A 407 -7.77 -2.64 -22.44
CA VAL A 407 -9.23 -2.65 -22.25
C VAL A 407 -9.56 -3.87 -21.41
N ALA A 408 -10.34 -3.68 -20.37
CA ALA A 408 -10.79 -4.77 -19.51
C ALA A 408 -12.28 -4.59 -19.16
N GLN A 409 -12.99 -5.70 -19.11
CA GLN A 409 -14.38 -5.75 -18.73
C GLN A 409 -14.60 -6.92 -17.77
N ARG A 410 -15.44 -6.74 -16.77
CA ARG A 410 -15.85 -7.75 -15.81
C ARG A 410 -17.35 -7.66 -15.59
N THR A 411 -18.04 -8.79 -15.80
CA THR A 411 -19.47 -8.94 -15.53
C THR A 411 -19.66 -10.05 -14.51
N VAL A 412 -20.35 -9.75 -13.43
CA VAL A 412 -20.65 -10.68 -12.35
C VAL A 412 -22.14 -10.69 -12.10
N PHE A 413 -22.73 -11.85 -12.19
CA PHE A 413 -24.07 -12.15 -11.72
C PHE A 413 -23.98 -12.80 -10.34
N THR A 414 -24.84 -12.38 -9.45
CA THR A 414 -25.01 -13.02 -8.14
C THR A 414 -26.43 -13.51 -8.02
N SER A 415 -26.58 -14.80 -7.72
CA SER A 415 -27.87 -15.44 -7.54
C SER A 415 -27.93 -16.18 -6.21
N THR A 416 -29.07 -16.16 -5.54
CA THR A 416 -29.35 -17.02 -4.38
C THR A 416 -29.92 -18.34 -4.86
N VAL A 417 -29.21 -19.43 -4.67
CA VAL A 417 -29.59 -20.78 -5.09
C VAL A 417 -29.41 -21.75 -3.93
N ALA A 418 -30.41 -22.57 -3.65
CA ALA A 418 -30.37 -23.61 -2.60
C ALA A 418 -29.84 -23.09 -1.25
N ASN A 419 -30.34 -21.93 -0.79
CA ASN A 419 -29.90 -21.24 0.43
C ASN A 419 -28.40 -20.87 0.48
N GLY A 420 -27.74 -20.84 -0.66
CA GLY A 420 -26.38 -20.38 -0.86
C GLY A 420 -26.32 -19.24 -1.87
N LYS A 421 -25.14 -18.68 -2.03
CA LYS A 421 -24.83 -17.61 -2.98
C LYS A 421 -24.02 -18.18 -4.14
N LEU A 422 -24.47 -17.97 -5.36
CA LEU A 422 -23.77 -18.31 -6.59
C LEU A 422 -23.33 -17.02 -7.29
N ASP A 423 -22.03 -16.74 -7.32
CA ASP A 423 -21.41 -15.70 -8.15
C ASP A 423 -20.89 -16.36 -9.43
N TYR A 424 -21.31 -15.87 -10.60
CA TYR A 424 -20.81 -16.37 -11.89
C TYR A 424 -20.66 -15.23 -12.88
N GLY A 425 -19.78 -15.40 -13.85
CA GLY A 425 -19.54 -14.30 -14.76
C GLY A 425 -18.42 -14.49 -15.75
N LEU A 426 -18.12 -13.38 -16.41
CA LEU A 426 -17.11 -13.28 -17.46
C LEU A 426 -16.19 -12.11 -17.15
N VAL A 427 -14.90 -12.33 -17.33
CA VAL A 427 -13.87 -11.28 -17.35
C VAL A 427 -13.14 -11.37 -18.67
N THR A 428 -13.02 -10.25 -19.36
CA THR A 428 -12.20 -10.16 -20.59
C THR A 428 -11.20 -9.03 -20.47
N SER A 429 -10.02 -9.22 -21.03
CA SER A 429 -9.05 -8.15 -21.16
C SER A 429 -8.27 -8.28 -22.45
N TRP A 430 -7.91 -7.14 -22.99
CA TRP A 430 -6.97 -7.00 -24.10
C TRP A 430 -5.90 -5.99 -23.70
N THR A 431 -4.65 -6.35 -23.92
CA THR A 431 -3.50 -5.49 -23.63
C THR A 431 -2.56 -5.50 -24.81
N ARG A 432 -2.10 -4.32 -25.19
CA ARG A 432 -1.02 -4.08 -26.14
C ARG A 432 0.08 -3.33 -25.42
N PHE A 433 1.31 -3.78 -25.58
CA PHE A 433 2.48 -3.09 -25.07
C PHE A 433 3.51 -3.00 -26.20
N GLN A 434 3.96 -1.80 -26.50
CA GLN A 434 5.05 -1.52 -27.43
C GLN A 434 6.24 -0.94 -26.67
N GLN A 435 7.44 -1.33 -27.06
CA GLN A 435 8.67 -0.79 -26.53
C GLN A 435 9.70 -0.66 -27.64
N GLN A 436 10.21 0.54 -27.80
CA GLN A 436 11.35 0.85 -28.65
C GLN A 436 12.55 1.14 -27.77
N TYR A 437 13.62 0.41 -27.99
CA TYR A 437 14.89 0.63 -27.33
C TYR A 437 15.93 0.96 -28.41
N CYS A 438 16.70 2.02 -28.21
CA CYS A 438 17.80 2.38 -29.11
C CYS A 438 19.01 2.89 -28.30
N ILE A 439 20.17 2.79 -28.92
CA ILE A 439 21.38 3.49 -28.51
C ILE A 439 21.55 4.69 -29.44
N GLU A 440 21.54 5.89 -28.89
CA GLU A 440 21.54 7.14 -29.68
C GLU A 440 22.93 7.51 -30.19
N ASN A 441 24.02 7.01 -29.57
CA ASN A 441 25.37 7.29 -30.03
C ASN A 441 25.92 6.22 -30.98
N GLU A 442 26.60 6.63 -32.01
CA GLU A 442 27.03 5.78 -33.14
C GLU A 442 28.08 4.73 -32.75
N ASP A 443 28.93 5.02 -31.76
CA ASP A 443 30.05 4.16 -31.34
C ASP A 443 29.62 2.76 -30.89
N TYR A 444 28.38 2.59 -30.41
CA TYR A 444 27.83 1.33 -29.92
C TYR A 444 26.64 0.78 -30.73
N SER A 445 26.21 1.49 -31.76
CA SER A 445 25.04 1.09 -32.58
C SER A 445 25.22 -0.27 -33.28
N GLY A 446 26.46 -0.68 -33.54
CA GLY A 446 26.78 -1.99 -34.10
C GLY A 446 26.76 -3.15 -33.11
N LEU A 447 26.97 -2.87 -31.81
CA LEU A 447 27.03 -3.89 -30.75
C LEU A 447 25.67 -4.13 -30.07
N LEU A 448 24.86 -3.08 -29.94
CA LEU A 448 23.55 -3.10 -29.28
C LEU A 448 22.49 -2.68 -30.31
N LYS A 449 21.80 -3.67 -30.85
CA LYS A 449 20.77 -3.44 -31.87
C LYS A 449 19.58 -2.67 -31.30
N THR A 450 19.10 -1.68 -32.05
CA THR A 450 17.77 -1.10 -31.85
C THR A 450 16.72 -2.20 -31.84
N ASN A 451 15.88 -2.19 -30.82
CA ASN A 451 14.84 -3.20 -30.63
C ASN A 451 13.47 -2.52 -30.64
N ASP A 452 12.60 -2.96 -31.54
CA ASP A 452 11.19 -2.57 -31.58
C ASP A 452 10.37 -3.82 -31.26
N ASN A 453 9.79 -3.83 -30.08
CA ASN A 453 9.07 -4.97 -29.56
C ASN A 453 7.61 -4.61 -29.32
N GLU A 454 6.72 -5.51 -29.69
CA GLU A 454 5.30 -5.39 -29.37
C GLU A 454 4.81 -6.70 -28.76
N SER A 455 4.07 -6.63 -27.66
CA SER A 455 3.33 -7.76 -27.14
C SER A 455 1.83 -7.47 -27.14
N LYS A 456 1.06 -8.49 -27.48
CA LYS A 456 -0.41 -8.47 -27.44
C LYS A 456 -0.89 -9.63 -26.62
N GLN A 457 -1.77 -9.35 -25.67
CA GLN A 457 -2.40 -10.37 -24.86
C GLN A 457 -3.92 -10.19 -24.89
N SER A 458 -4.63 -11.27 -25.18
CA SER A 458 -6.07 -11.36 -25.01
C SER A 458 -6.37 -12.41 -23.97
N ALA A 459 -7.19 -12.09 -22.98
CA ALA A 459 -7.60 -13.03 -21.95
C ALA A 459 -9.11 -13.03 -21.80
N ALA A 460 -9.67 -14.21 -21.59
CA ALA A 460 -11.07 -14.40 -21.25
C ALA A 460 -11.18 -15.45 -20.14
N HIS A 461 -11.92 -15.11 -19.09
CA HIS A 461 -12.14 -16.00 -17.94
C HIS A 461 -13.64 -16.13 -17.70
N VAL A 462 -14.12 -17.36 -17.65
CA VAL A 462 -15.49 -17.67 -17.19
C VAL A 462 -15.37 -18.36 -15.84
N PHE A 463 -16.16 -17.96 -14.89
CA PHE A 463 -16.12 -18.51 -13.54
C PHE A 463 -17.51 -18.73 -12.95
N ALA A 464 -17.58 -19.68 -12.02
CA ALA A 464 -18.69 -19.89 -11.12
C ALA A 464 -18.15 -20.16 -9.72
N ASN A 465 -18.74 -19.52 -8.71
CA ASN A 465 -18.34 -19.64 -7.32
C ASN A 465 -19.58 -19.77 -6.44
N TYR A 466 -19.81 -20.95 -5.89
CA TYR A 466 -20.94 -21.22 -4.99
C TYR A 466 -20.47 -21.20 -3.55
N SER A 467 -21.18 -20.50 -2.69
CA SER A 467 -20.89 -20.44 -1.26
C SER A 467 -22.15 -20.64 -0.42
N ARG A 468 -22.02 -21.36 0.69
CA ARG A 468 -23.13 -21.64 1.60
C ARG A 468 -22.64 -21.83 3.03
N SER A 469 -23.48 -21.36 3.98
CA SER A 469 -23.31 -21.61 5.41
C SER A 469 -24.21 -22.76 5.87
N PHE A 470 -23.67 -23.65 6.71
CA PHE A 470 -24.35 -24.76 7.35
C PHE A 470 -24.07 -24.70 8.87
N GLY A 471 -24.90 -23.99 9.60
CA GLY A 471 -24.64 -23.74 11.02
C GLY A 471 -23.32 -23.00 11.23
N ARG A 472 -22.33 -23.66 11.85
CA ARG A 472 -20.99 -23.11 12.11
C ARG A 472 -19.99 -23.30 10.96
N TRP A 473 -20.39 -24.02 9.92
CA TRP A 473 -19.57 -24.28 8.74
C TRP A 473 -19.93 -23.32 7.61
N PHE A 474 -18.90 -22.85 6.92
CA PHE A 474 -19.04 -22.15 5.65
C PHE A 474 -18.22 -22.86 4.59
N THR A 475 -18.82 -23.14 3.45
CA THR A 475 -18.18 -23.80 2.31
C THR A 475 -18.24 -22.90 1.09
N GLN A 476 -17.15 -22.86 0.35
CA GLN A 476 -17.03 -22.18 -0.93
C GLN A 476 -16.40 -23.11 -1.94
N LEU A 477 -17.06 -23.27 -3.09
CA LEU A 477 -16.62 -24.07 -4.22
C LEU A 477 -16.56 -23.18 -5.45
N GLY A 478 -15.42 -23.10 -6.07
CA GLY A 478 -15.20 -22.27 -7.25
C GLY A 478 -14.60 -23.06 -8.41
N LEU A 479 -14.98 -22.70 -9.61
CA LEU A 479 -14.38 -23.18 -10.84
C LEU A 479 -14.20 -22.02 -11.79
N LYS A 480 -13.00 -21.87 -12.34
CA LYS A 480 -12.67 -20.88 -13.35
C LYS A 480 -12.03 -21.55 -14.55
N TYR A 481 -12.53 -21.25 -15.73
CA TYR A 481 -11.86 -21.55 -16.97
C TYR A 481 -11.20 -20.27 -17.49
N GLU A 482 -9.92 -20.37 -17.79
CA GLU A 482 -9.08 -19.28 -18.25
C GLU A 482 -8.53 -19.59 -19.64
N TYR A 483 -8.73 -18.67 -20.57
CA TYR A 483 -8.12 -18.65 -21.89
C TYR A 483 -7.26 -17.41 -22.01
N ILE A 484 -5.96 -17.58 -22.33
CA ILE A 484 -5.02 -16.48 -22.57
C ILE A 484 -4.29 -16.75 -23.87
N ASP A 485 -4.33 -15.80 -24.81
CA ASP A 485 -3.55 -15.79 -26.04
C ASP A 485 -2.52 -14.66 -25.97
N TYR A 486 -1.25 -15.03 -26.04
CA TYR A 486 -0.12 -14.11 -26.01
C TYR A 486 0.66 -14.18 -27.30
N LYS A 487 0.95 -13.02 -27.89
CA LYS A 487 1.74 -12.85 -29.12
C LYS A 487 2.82 -11.82 -28.88
N TYR A 488 4.02 -12.13 -29.36
CA TYR A 488 5.16 -11.24 -29.33
C TYR A 488 5.70 -10.98 -30.72
N TYR A 489 5.97 -9.72 -30.99
CA TYR A 489 6.51 -9.24 -32.24
C TYR A 489 7.85 -8.56 -31.98
N ALA A 490 8.87 -8.85 -32.81
CA ALA A 490 10.14 -8.17 -32.79
C ALA A 490 10.36 -7.55 -34.17
N ALA A 491 10.63 -6.25 -34.23
CA ALA A 491 10.75 -5.47 -35.47
C ALA A 491 9.55 -5.67 -36.43
N GLY A 492 8.34 -5.63 -35.88
CA GLY A 492 7.08 -5.79 -36.61
C GLY A 492 6.77 -7.22 -37.10
N LYS A 493 7.66 -8.19 -36.85
CA LYS A 493 7.46 -9.60 -37.23
C LYS A 493 7.05 -10.45 -36.04
N LEU A 494 5.97 -11.22 -36.22
CA LEU A 494 5.54 -12.20 -35.23
C LEU A 494 6.65 -13.23 -35.00
N ARG A 495 6.95 -13.50 -33.73
CA ARG A 495 7.85 -14.56 -33.30
C ARG A 495 7.03 -15.78 -32.88
N ASP A 496 6.93 -16.75 -33.80
CA ASP A 496 6.10 -17.95 -33.59
C ASP A 496 6.56 -18.75 -32.36
N GLU A 497 7.87 -18.80 -32.09
CA GLU A 497 8.43 -19.41 -30.90
C GLU A 497 7.98 -18.77 -29.59
N SER A 498 7.51 -17.54 -29.63
CA SER A 498 7.02 -16.77 -28.45
C SER A 498 5.50 -16.73 -28.34
N LYS A 499 4.79 -17.26 -29.32
CA LYS A 499 3.33 -17.42 -29.23
C LYS A 499 2.97 -18.42 -28.18
N ARG A 500 2.08 -18.04 -27.25
CA ARG A 500 1.61 -18.91 -26.17
C ARG A 500 0.09 -18.82 -26.04
N THR A 501 -0.53 -19.95 -25.95
CA THR A 501 -1.96 -20.04 -25.64
C THR A 501 -2.12 -20.91 -24.40
N PHE A 502 -2.69 -20.35 -23.35
CA PHE A 502 -2.97 -21.06 -22.11
C PHE A 502 -4.47 -21.35 -22.00
N ARG A 503 -4.78 -22.55 -21.57
CA ARG A 503 -6.16 -23.02 -21.31
C ARG A 503 -6.14 -23.73 -19.97
N ASN A 504 -6.57 -23.03 -18.94
CA ASN A 504 -6.46 -23.53 -17.57
C ASN A 504 -7.84 -23.72 -16.98
N LEU A 505 -8.04 -24.83 -16.30
CA LEU A 505 -9.19 -25.08 -15.45
C LEU A 505 -8.70 -25.01 -14.01
N LEU A 506 -9.20 -24.03 -13.27
CA LEU A 506 -8.70 -23.64 -11.95
C LEU A 506 -9.81 -23.84 -10.91
N PRO A 507 -9.84 -25.00 -10.24
CA PRO A 507 -10.75 -25.25 -9.13
C PRO A 507 -10.28 -24.52 -7.87
N SER A 508 -11.22 -24.14 -7.03
CA SER A 508 -10.97 -23.61 -5.70
C SER A 508 -11.97 -24.17 -4.70
N VAL A 509 -11.47 -24.51 -3.51
CA VAL A 509 -12.30 -25.03 -2.41
C VAL A 509 -11.89 -24.32 -1.14
N SER A 510 -12.86 -23.88 -0.37
CA SER A 510 -12.63 -23.38 0.97
C SER A 510 -13.68 -23.92 1.92
N LEU A 511 -13.22 -24.35 3.08
CA LEU A 511 -14.04 -24.81 4.18
C LEU A 511 -13.62 -24.04 5.42
N SER A 512 -14.55 -23.35 6.06
CA SER A 512 -14.31 -22.67 7.32
C SER A 512 -15.29 -23.15 8.39
N TYR A 513 -14.76 -23.26 9.60
CA TYR A 513 -15.52 -23.50 10.82
C TYR A 513 -15.31 -22.35 11.77
N SER A 514 -16.37 -21.82 12.36
CA SER A 514 -16.26 -20.72 13.33
C SER A 514 -17.14 -20.99 14.54
N GLN A 515 -16.55 -20.93 15.72
CA GLN A 515 -17.22 -21.05 17.00
C GLN A 515 -16.56 -20.09 18.01
N ASP A 516 -17.33 -19.15 18.53
CA ASP A 516 -16.96 -18.16 19.57
C ASP A 516 -15.49 -17.70 19.52
N ARG A 517 -14.58 -18.47 20.13
CA ARG A 517 -13.14 -18.15 20.24
C ARG A 517 -12.24 -18.99 19.32
N PHE A 518 -12.82 -19.87 18.52
CA PHE A 518 -12.06 -20.78 17.65
C PHE A 518 -12.56 -20.66 16.20
N SER A 519 -11.62 -20.48 15.29
CA SER A 519 -11.91 -20.51 13.85
C SER A 519 -10.84 -21.34 13.13
N LEU A 520 -11.29 -22.19 12.21
CA LEU A 520 -10.44 -22.99 11.34
C LEU A 520 -10.81 -22.70 9.88
N MET A 521 -9.83 -22.46 9.04
CA MET A 521 -10.01 -22.34 7.60
C MET A 521 -9.06 -23.27 6.86
N LEU A 522 -9.61 -24.07 5.98
CA LEU A 522 -8.88 -24.88 5.01
C LEU A 522 -9.21 -24.39 3.62
N SER A 523 -8.22 -24.13 2.80
CA SER A 523 -8.43 -23.69 1.43
C SER A 523 -7.44 -24.33 0.47
N TYR A 524 -7.94 -24.65 -0.72
CA TYR A 524 -7.17 -25.12 -1.86
C TYR A 524 -7.52 -24.28 -3.08
N ASN A 525 -6.51 -23.67 -3.69
CA ASN A 525 -6.62 -22.88 -4.91
C ASN A 525 -5.45 -23.24 -5.83
N ILE A 526 -5.71 -23.38 -7.12
CA ILE A 526 -4.71 -23.52 -8.17
C ILE A 526 -4.48 -22.16 -8.83
#